data_c76da3b35fde48471de1702a879f3d53
#
_entry.id   c76da3b35fde48471de1702a879f3d53
#
_cell.length_a   1.000
_cell.length_b   1.000
_cell.length_c   1.000
_cell.angle_alpha   90.00
_cell.angle_beta   90.00
_cell.angle_gamma   90.00
#
_symmetry.space_group_name_H-M   'P 1'
#
loop_
_entity.id
_entity.type
_entity.pdbx_description
1 polymer ?
#
loop_
_entity_poly.entity_id
_entity_poly.type
_entity_poly.pdbx_seq_one_letter_code
_entity_poly.pdbx_strand_id
1 'polypeptide(L)'
;MAVTETTENALTTVLTKRWESAARKFIELAGVLPDEKFEKELVKGTRSCGAVLRHVAYWNRYIADSLNGRKADDTGNELAREQFPDKDALLRELKKSSRDIAGGIGRALDGASMELIAMALEHLSEHYGQLVVYARLSGVTPPVSQG
;
A
#
# COMPACT_ATOMS: atom_id res chain seq x y z
N MET A 1 5.25 0.57 -34.79
CA MET A 1 4.10 -0.17 -34.24
C MET A 1 4.58 -1.30 -33.30
N ALA A 2 5.31 -2.30 -33.78
CA ALA A 2 5.77 -3.43 -32.95
C ALA A 2 6.69 -3.04 -31.79
N VAL A 3 7.58 -2.05 -31.97
CA VAL A 3 8.50 -1.56 -30.92
C VAL A 3 7.76 -0.87 -29.80
N THR A 4 6.74 -0.07 -30.12
CA THR A 4 5.93 0.65 -29.13
C THR A 4 5.14 -0.33 -28.27
N GLU A 5 4.48 -1.30 -28.87
CA GLU A 5 3.71 -2.31 -28.16
C GLU A 5 4.58 -3.15 -27.22
N THR A 6 5.79 -3.53 -27.66
CA THR A 6 6.74 -4.29 -26.85
C THR A 6 7.23 -3.46 -25.64
N THR A 7 7.49 -2.16 -25.83
CA THR A 7 7.93 -1.26 -24.77
C THR A 7 6.82 -1.04 -23.73
N GLU A 8 5.58 -0.82 -24.17
CA GLU A 8 4.42 -0.68 -23.29
C GLU A 8 4.20 -1.95 -22.46
N ASN A 9 4.27 -3.12 -23.09
CA ASN A 9 4.16 -4.40 -22.39
C ASN A 9 5.27 -4.61 -21.35
N ALA A 10 6.51 -4.25 -21.70
CA ALA A 10 7.65 -4.34 -20.80
C ALA A 10 7.48 -3.41 -19.59
N LEU A 11 7.04 -2.17 -19.81
CA LEU A 11 6.79 -1.19 -18.75
C LEU A 11 5.67 -1.66 -17.83
N THR A 12 4.54 -2.10 -18.36
CA THR A 12 3.42 -2.66 -17.59
C THR A 12 3.88 -3.83 -16.74
N THR A 13 4.66 -4.75 -17.31
CA THR A 13 5.20 -5.92 -16.60
C THR A 13 6.09 -5.49 -15.42
N VAL A 14 7.01 -4.56 -15.64
CA VAL A 14 7.92 -4.08 -14.60
C VAL A 14 7.15 -3.38 -13.49
N LEU A 15 6.24 -2.48 -13.83
CA LEU A 15 5.45 -1.73 -12.84
C LEU A 15 4.55 -2.65 -12.01
N THR A 16 3.89 -3.61 -12.65
CA THR A 16 3.06 -4.60 -11.96
C THR A 16 3.89 -5.41 -10.97
N LYS A 17 5.03 -5.94 -11.39
CA LYS A 17 5.93 -6.69 -10.50
C LYS A 17 6.45 -5.85 -9.34
N ARG A 18 6.82 -4.61 -9.59
CA ARG A 18 7.28 -3.69 -8.53
C ARG A 18 6.18 -3.40 -7.52
N TRP A 19 4.97 -3.14 -8.01
CA TRP A 19 3.83 -2.91 -7.13
C TRP A 19 3.51 -4.15 -6.28
N GLU A 20 3.37 -5.31 -6.90
CA GLU A 20 3.08 -6.56 -6.19
C GLU A 20 4.15 -6.90 -5.15
N SER A 21 5.42 -6.71 -5.47
CA SER A 21 6.53 -6.91 -4.52
C SER A 21 6.46 -5.95 -3.34
N ALA A 22 6.23 -4.66 -3.58
CA ALA A 22 6.11 -3.66 -2.53
C ALA A 22 4.90 -3.92 -1.63
N ALA A 23 3.74 -4.23 -2.23
CA ALA A 23 2.52 -4.53 -1.50
C ALA A 23 2.65 -5.80 -0.65
N ARG A 24 3.25 -6.85 -1.18
CA ARG A 24 3.49 -8.08 -0.41
C ARG A 24 4.37 -7.82 0.82
N LYS A 25 5.50 -7.14 0.65
CA LYS A 25 6.38 -6.81 1.78
C LYS A 25 5.66 -5.99 2.85
N PHE A 26 4.88 -5.01 2.43
CA PHE A 26 4.10 -4.18 3.34
C PHE A 26 3.08 -5.00 4.14
N ILE A 27 2.32 -5.84 3.46
CA ILE A 27 1.28 -6.69 4.08
C ILE A 27 1.91 -7.72 5.03
N GLU A 28 3.00 -8.36 4.64
CA GLU A 28 3.73 -9.31 5.49
C GLU A 28 4.23 -8.63 6.77
N LEU A 29 4.83 -7.44 6.64
CA LEU A 29 5.30 -6.67 7.80
C LEU A 29 4.13 -6.25 8.70
N ALA A 30 3.04 -5.75 8.13
CA ALA A 30 1.85 -5.39 8.88
C ALA A 30 1.29 -6.59 9.68
N GLY A 31 1.33 -7.78 9.09
CA GLY A 31 0.82 -9.01 9.70
C GLY A 31 1.58 -9.44 10.96
N VAL A 32 2.88 -9.12 11.07
CA VAL A 32 3.70 -9.50 12.24
C VAL A 32 3.74 -8.46 13.34
N LEU A 33 3.11 -7.30 13.16
CA LEU A 33 3.02 -6.28 14.21
C LEU A 33 2.19 -6.80 15.39
N PRO A 34 2.66 -6.65 16.65
CA PRO A 34 1.94 -7.16 17.82
C PRO A 34 0.59 -6.47 18.02
N ASP A 35 -0.46 -7.26 18.28
CA ASP A 35 -1.81 -6.75 18.48
C ASP A 35 -1.91 -5.78 19.65
N GLU A 36 -1.21 -6.06 20.75
CA GLU A 36 -1.20 -5.23 21.96
C GLU A 36 -0.57 -3.84 21.75
N LYS A 37 0.21 -3.68 20.69
CA LYS A 37 0.85 -2.40 20.34
C LYS A 37 0.24 -1.73 19.12
N PHE A 38 -0.71 -2.38 18.48
CA PHE A 38 -1.23 -1.99 17.17
C PHE A 38 -1.86 -0.57 17.15
N GLU A 39 -2.57 -0.19 18.21
CA GLU A 39 -3.20 1.14 18.32
C GLU A 39 -2.46 2.08 19.27
N LYS A 40 -1.22 1.74 19.66
CA LYS A 40 -0.41 2.60 20.54
C LYS A 40 0.43 3.59 19.76
N GLU A 41 0.57 4.77 20.29
CA GLU A 41 1.54 5.76 19.83
C GLU A 41 2.93 5.34 20.30
N LEU A 42 3.69 4.69 19.42
CA LEU A 42 5.02 4.15 19.74
C LEU A 42 6.08 5.25 19.85
N VAL A 43 5.93 6.30 19.08
CA VAL A 43 6.76 7.50 19.11
C VAL A 43 5.84 8.71 19.24
N LYS A 44 6.11 9.58 20.20
CA LYS A 44 5.26 10.74 20.48
C LYS A 44 5.02 11.60 19.24
N GLY A 45 3.78 11.89 18.96
CA GLY A 45 3.36 12.70 17.82
C GLY A 45 3.23 11.93 16.49
N THR A 46 3.40 10.61 16.49
CA THR A 46 3.24 9.79 15.29
C THR A 46 1.93 9.01 15.29
N ARG A 47 1.51 8.55 14.11
CA ARG A 47 0.41 7.60 13.98
C ARG A 47 0.75 6.28 14.67
N SER A 48 -0.26 5.59 15.19
CA SER A 48 -0.15 4.17 15.55
C SER A 48 0.03 3.30 14.31
N CYS A 49 0.41 2.03 14.49
CA CYS A 49 0.44 1.06 13.38
C CYS A 49 -0.93 0.98 12.69
N GLY A 50 -2.01 0.86 13.46
CA GLY A 50 -3.37 0.81 12.91
C GLY A 50 -3.73 2.05 12.11
N ALA A 51 -3.36 3.23 12.60
CA ALA A 51 -3.59 4.47 11.88
C ALA A 51 -2.78 4.55 10.57
N VAL A 52 -1.54 4.08 10.56
CA VAL A 52 -0.74 3.97 9.32
C VAL A 52 -1.41 3.04 8.31
N LEU A 53 -1.89 1.87 8.75
CA LEU A 53 -2.57 0.93 7.85
C LEU A 53 -3.88 1.51 7.29
N ARG A 54 -4.67 2.20 8.11
CA ARG A 54 -5.90 2.88 7.64
C ARG A 54 -5.58 4.00 6.65
N HIS A 55 -4.51 4.73 6.87
CA HIS A 55 -4.03 5.77 5.96
C HIS A 55 -3.58 5.19 4.62
N VAL A 56 -2.73 4.18 4.64
CA VAL A 56 -2.26 3.51 3.41
C VAL A 56 -3.43 2.88 2.64
N ALA A 57 -4.33 2.20 3.34
CA ALA A 57 -5.50 1.58 2.70
C ALA A 57 -6.44 2.62 2.06
N TYR A 58 -6.61 3.79 2.69
CA TYR A 58 -7.39 4.89 2.13
C TYR A 58 -6.81 5.35 0.78
N TRP A 59 -5.52 5.63 0.73
CA TRP A 59 -4.88 6.10 -0.50
C TRP A 59 -4.73 5.01 -1.55
N ASN A 60 -4.56 3.75 -1.14
CA ASN A 60 -4.63 2.62 -2.08
C ASN A 60 -6.00 2.54 -2.77
N ARG A 61 -7.09 2.76 -2.04
CA ARG A 61 -8.45 2.84 -2.64
C ARG A 61 -8.55 3.97 -3.64
N TYR A 62 -8.08 5.15 -3.26
CA TYR A 62 -8.07 6.32 -4.16
C TYR A 62 -7.37 6.00 -5.48
N ILE A 63 -6.17 5.43 -5.40
CA ILE A 63 -5.36 5.08 -6.56
C ILE A 63 -6.04 3.96 -7.37
N ALA A 64 -6.55 2.93 -6.72
CA ALA A 64 -7.25 1.83 -7.38
C ALA A 64 -8.48 2.33 -8.15
N ASP A 65 -9.28 3.18 -7.52
CA ASP A 65 -10.48 3.75 -8.16
C ASP A 65 -10.11 4.63 -9.33
N SER A 66 -9.12 5.50 -9.17
CA SER A 66 -8.64 6.38 -10.25
C SER A 66 -8.09 5.59 -11.44
N LEU A 67 -7.27 4.55 -11.20
CA LEU A 67 -6.71 3.70 -12.26
C LEU A 67 -7.79 2.89 -13.00
N ASN A 68 -8.86 2.54 -12.31
CA ASN A 68 -9.94 1.72 -12.87
C ASN A 68 -11.15 2.54 -13.36
N GLY A 69 -11.02 3.87 -13.45
CA GLY A 69 -12.06 4.75 -13.96
C GLY A 69 -13.27 4.89 -13.05
N ARG A 70 -13.14 4.55 -11.76
CA ARG A 70 -14.17 4.76 -10.76
C ARG A 70 -14.01 6.11 -10.08
N LYS A 71 -15.09 6.60 -9.49
CA LYS A 71 -15.03 7.84 -8.70
C LYS A 71 -14.18 7.60 -7.45
N ALA A 72 -13.08 8.32 -7.35
CA ALA A 72 -12.18 8.25 -6.20
C ALA A 72 -12.58 9.26 -5.12
N ASP A 73 -12.43 8.88 -3.85
CA ASP A 73 -12.67 9.75 -2.70
C ASP A 73 -11.35 10.33 -2.20
N ASP A 74 -11.22 11.65 -2.26
CA ASP A 74 -10.06 12.43 -1.77
C ASP A 74 -10.43 13.35 -0.60
N THR A 75 -11.61 13.17 -0.01
CA THR A 75 -12.12 14.05 1.08
C THR A 75 -11.57 13.71 2.45
N GLY A 76 -10.97 12.52 2.60
CA GLY A 76 -10.39 12.03 3.84
C GLY A 76 -8.89 11.79 3.74
N ASN A 77 -8.36 11.08 4.73
CA ASN A 77 -6.94 10.71 4.80
C ASN A 77 -6.70 9.35 5.46
N GLU A 78 -7.70 8.77 6.07
CA GLU A 78 -7.69 7.48 6.73
C GLU A 78 -9.06 6.81 6.59
N LEU A 79 -9.08 5.46 6.53
CA LEU A 79 -10.32 4.72 6.67
C LEU A 79 -10.88 4.88 8.09
N ALA A 80 -12.20 4.88 8.22
CA ALA A 80 -12.86 5.02 9.51
C ALA A 80 -12.52 3.84 10.45
N ARG A 81 -12.08 4.15 11.67
CA ARG A 81 -11.70 3.14 12.65
C ARG A 81 -12.86 2.20 13.00
N GLU A 82 -14.07 2.73 13.01
CA GLU A 82 -15.28 1.97 13.32
C GLU A 82 -15.56 0.87 12.28
N GLN A 83 -15.18 1.11 11.03
CA GLN A 83 -15.35 0.16 9.92
C GLN A 83 -14.15 -0.79 9.78
N PHE A 84 -12.97 -0.36 10.23
CA PHE A 84 -11.72 -1.12 10.15
C PHE A 84 -11.03 -1.12 11.52
N PRO A 85 -11.65 -1.79 12.52
CA PRO A 85 -11.21 -1.69 13.91
C PRO A 85 -9.97 -2.51 14.23
N ASP A 86 -9.68 -3.56 13.45
CA ASP A 86 -8.63 -4.51 13.75
C ASP A 86 -7.68 -4.76 12.57
N LYS A 87 -6.57 -5.41 12.88
CA LYS A 87 -5.53 -5.72 11.91
C LYS A 87 -6.04 -6.63 10.79
N ASP A 88 -6.86 -7.63 11.10
CA ASP A 88 -7.35 -8.56 10.09
C ASP A 88 -8.24 -7.87 9.04
N ALA A 89 -9.12 -6.97 9.47
CA ALA A 89 -9.93 -6.16 8.56
C ALA A 89 -9.05 -5.31 7.64
N LEU A 90 -8.01 -4.70 8.18
CA LEU A 90 -7.07 -3.88 7.42
C LEU A 90 -6.22 -4.69 6.46
N LEU A 91 -5.75 -5.87 6.86
CA LEU A 91 -4.99 -6.76 5.96
C LEU A 91 -5.86 -7.22 4.78
N ARG A 92 -7.13 -7.54 5.01
CA ARG A 92 -8.06 -7.87 3.92
C ARG A 92 -8.23 -6.71 2.94
N GLU A 93 -8.40 -5.51 3.47
CA GLU A 93 -8.53 -4.30 2.65
C GLU A 93 -7.27 -3.98 1.84
N LEU A 94 -6.10 -4.08 2.47
CA LEU A 94 -4.82 -3.87 1.80
C LEU A 94 -4.59 -4.89 0.68
N LYS A 95 -4.94 -6.15 0.91
CA LYS A 95 -4.86 -7.20 -0.12
C LYS A 95 -5.81 -6.91 -1.28
N LYS A 96 -7.04 -6.50 -0.98
CA LYS A 96 -8.05 -6.16 -2.00
C LYS A 96 -7.60 -4.96 -2.84
N SER A 97 -7.25 -3.85 -2.19
CA SER A 97 -6.86 -2.63 -2.90
C SER A 97 -5.56 -2.81 -3.69
N SER A 98 -4.61 -3.59 -3.19
CA SER A 98 -3.38 -3.88 -3.93
C SER A 98 -3.63 -4.70 -5.21
N ARG A 99 -4.56 -5.65 -5.19
CA ARG A 99 -4.98 -6.39 -6.39
C ARG A 99 -5.70 -5.49 -7.39
N ASP A 100 -6.54 -4.59 -6.91
CA ASP A 100 -7.24 -3.62 -7.76
C ASP A 100 -6.25 -2.67 -8.45
N ILE A 101 -5.21 -2.23 -7.75
CA ILE A 101 -4.13 -1.41 -8.33
C ILE A 101 -3.38 -2.21 -9.39
N ALA A 102 -2.96 -3.45 -9.10
CA ALA A 102 -2.25 -4.31 -10.06
C ALA A 102 -3.07 -4.51 -11.34
N GLY A 103 -4.38 -4.75 -11.21
CA GLY A 103 -5.29 -4.86 -12.36
C GLY A 103 -5.41 -3.57 -13.15
N GLY A 104 -5.36 -2.41 -12.46
CA GLY A 104 -5.42 -1.09 -13.09
C GLY A 104 -4.15 -0.72 -13.87
N ILE A 105 -2.98 -1.14 -13.40
CA ILE A 105 -1.70 -0.90 -14.08
C ILE A 105 -1.73 -1.46 -15.52
N GLY A 106 -2.30 -2.64 -15.72
CA GLY A 106 -2.37 -3.28 -17.03
C GLY A 106 -3.24 -2.55 -18.07
N ARG A 107 -4.07 -1.59 -17.63
CA ARG A 107 -5.02 -0.88 -18.50
C ARG A 107 -4.69 0.60 -18.73
N ALA A 108 -3.72 1.13 -18.00
CA ALA A 108 -3.56 2.56 -17.87
C ALA A 108 -2.11 2.98 -18.12
N LEU A 109 -1.80 3.37 -19.36
CA LEU A 109 -0.46 3.80 -19.76
C LEU A 109 -0.42 5.27 -20.22
N ASP A 110 -1.38 6.11 -19.81
CA ASP A 110 -1.27 7.53 -20.01
C ASP A 110 -0.44 8.21 -18.92
N GLY A 111 -0.05 9.47 -19.11
CA GLY A 111 0.81 10.20 -18.17
C GLY A 111 0.20 10.36 -16.78
N ALA A 112 -1.12 10.57 -16.69
CA ALA A 112 -1.82 10.71 -15.40
C ALA A 112 -1.82 9.39 -14.61
N SER A 113 -2.04 8.28 -15.29
CA SER A 113 -2.00 6.94 -14.68
C SER A 113 -0.58 6.55 -14.25
N MET A 114 0.42 6.90 -15.04
CA MET A 114 1.83 6.67 -14.68
C MET A 114 2.21 7.43 -13.41
N GLU A 115 1.75 8.67 -13.28
CA GLU A 115 1.97 9.47 -12.07
C GLU A 115 1.30 8.83 -10.85
N LEU A 116 0.06 8.35 -10.97
CA LEU A 116 -0.63 7.64 -9.90
C LEU A 116 0.11 6.38 -9.46
N ILE A 117 0.66 5.61 -10.39
CA ILE A 117 1.43 4.40 -10.10
C ILE A 117 2.73 4.75 -9.37
N ALA A 118 3.43 5.80 -9.83
CA ALA A 118 4.64 6.28 -9.16
C ALA A 118 4.33 6.76 -7.73
N MET A 119 3.26 7.52 -7.54
CA MET A 119 2.79 7.96 -6.23
C MET A 119 2.45 6.78 -5.32
N ALA A 120 1.79 5.74 -5.85
CA ALA A 120 1.46 4.54 -5.08
C ALA A 120 2.71 3.84 -4.55
N LEU A 121 3.71 3.65 -5.39
CA LEU A 121 4.98 3.03 -5.02
C LEU A 121 5.74 3.86 -3.98
N GLU A 122 5.84 5.17 -4.19
CA GLU A 122 6.48 6.10 -3.29
C GLU A 122 5.82 6.10 -1.91
N HIS A 123 4.51 6.31 -1.86
CA HIS A 123 3.73 6.36 -0.63
C HIS A 123 3.81 5.06 0.16
N LEU A 124 3.66 3.92 -0.51
CA LEU A 124 3.75 2.61 0.14
C LEU A 124 5.16 2.37 0.71
N SER A 125 6.19 2.75 -0.03
CA SER A 125 7.60 2.56 0.39
C SER A 125 7.97 3.44 1.58
N GLU A 126 7.49 4.68 1.62
CA GLU A 126 7.68 5.59 2.77
C GLU A 126 7.07 5.00 4.05
N HIS A 127 5.83 4.53 3.97
CA HIS A 127 5.16 3.92 5.11
C HIS A 127 5.70 2.53 5.45
N TYR A 128 6.23 1.78 4.48
CA TYR A 128 6.96 0.55 4.75
C TYR A 128 8.17 0.82 5.66
N GLY A 129 8.97 1.82 5.35
CA GLY A 129 10.10 2.22 6.20
C GLY A 129 9.66 2.62 7.61
N GLN A 130 8.55 3.34 7.73
CA GLN A 130 7.96 3.69 9.03
C GLN A 130 7.57 2.44 9.83
N LEU A 131 6.89 1.48 9.20
CA LEU A 131 6.50 0.23 9.85
C LEU A 131 7.70 -0.65 10.24
N VAL A 132 8.80 -0.60 9.49
CA VAL A 132 10.05 -1.28 9.85
C VAL A 132 10.56 -0.78 11.20
N VAL A 133 10.56 0.53 11.40
CA VAL A 133 10.95 1.14 12.69
C VAL A 133 9.97 0.73 13.79
N TYR A 134 8.67 0.77 13.53
CA TYR A 134 7.64 0.37 14.49
C TYR A 134 7.76 -1.10 14.91
N ALA A 135 8.05 -1.99 13.96
CA ALA A 135 8.28 -3.41 14.25
C ALA A 135 9.46 -3.58 15.22
N ARG A 136 10.58 -2.93 14.94
CA ARG A 136 11.77 -3.00 15.80
C ARG A 136 11.52 -2.40 17.19
N LEU A 137 10.82 -1.27 17.28
CA LEU A 137 10.40 -0.68 18.55
C LEU A 137 9.45 -1.61 19.34
N SER A 138 8.76 -2.50 18.64
CA SER A 138 7.86 -3.49 19.22
C SER A 138 8.53 -4.83 19.50
N GLY A 139 9.84 -4.94 19.30
CA GLY A 139 10.61 -6.17 19.53
C GLY A 139 10.48 -7.20 18.40
N VAL A 140 10.03 -6.80 17.22
CA VAL A 140 9.84 -7.68 16.07
C VAL A 140 10.87 -7.40 14.99
N THR A 141 11.51 -8.45 14.49
CA THR A 141 12.37 -8.35 13.31
C THR A 141 11.51 -8.42 12.04
N PRO A 142 11.60 -7.42 11.14
CA PRO A 142 10.83 -7.45 9.89
C PRO A 142 11.12 -8.72 9.06
N PRO A 143 10.11 -9.32 8.39
CA PRO A 143 10.28 -10.58 7.64
C PRO A 143 11.42 -10.55 6.63
N VAL A 144 11.61 -9.46 5.90
CA VAL A 144 12.71 -9.31 4.92
C VAL A 144 14.11 -9.33 5.55
N SER A 145 14.22 -9.09 6.86
CA SER A 145 15.49 -9.10 7.60
C SER A 145 15.75 -10.43 8.32
N GLN A 146 14.87 -11.38 8.19
CA GLN A 146 15.03 -12.71 8.83
C GLN A 146 15.89 -13.67 8.00
N GLY A 147 16.38 -13.22 6.89
CA GLY A 147 17.37 -13.89 6.06
C GLY A 147 16.90 -14.97 5.21
#